data_0940a989a4ad8a049ee250156b5655b1
#
_entry.id   0940a989a4ad8a049ee250156b5655b1
#
_cell.length_a   1.000
_cell.length_b   1.000
_cell.length_c   1.000
_cell.angle_alpha   90.00
_cell.angle_beta   90.00
_cell.angle_gamma   90.00
#
_symmetry.space_group_name_H-M   'P 1'
#
loop_
_entity.id
_entity.type
_entity.pdbx_description
1 polymer ?
#
loop_
_entity_poly.entity_id
_entity_poly.type
_entity_poly.pdbx_seq_one_letter_code
_entity_poly.pdbx_strand_id
1 'polypeptide(L)'
;MKLCRFELAGQAHVGLTLDDQTLLDLTAAGIERLTPLLESDHLPKRLAALAKSGLPSHKIGDVRLLAPVERQEVWAAGVTYLRSKNARMEESDFSATAYDKVYDAPRPEIFFKSLAEKVVATGDPVGIRRDSKWNVPEPELALVISSRGEIVGYTAGNDMSSRDIEGENLLYLPQAKVYDRSCAIAPWIVVGVTEAQVRKWTIGVEISRKGKTVFEGATSVGQIKRSFTELADWLCTSQLFPHGAVLLTGTGVVPGDDFTLHAHDTVRITVSGIGTLENPVTVV
;
A
#
# COMPACT_ATOMS: atom_id res chain seq x y z
N MET A 1 7.62 16.15 -1.51
CA MET A 1 7.44 15.95 -2.96
C MET A 1 6.74 14.62 -3.15
N LYS A 2 5.78 14.54 -4.07
CA LYS A 2 5.05 13.30 -4.36
C LYS A 2 5.17 12.96 -5.84
N LEU A 3 5.56 11.73 -6.13
CA LEU A 3 5.58 11.16 -7.47
C LEU A 3 4.28 10.38 -7.71
N CYS A 4 3.82 10.33 -8.95
CA CYS A 4 2.70 9.51 -9.37
C CYS A 4 2.88 8.99 -10.79
N ARG A 5 1.97 8.11 -11.19
CA ARG A 5 1.66 7.81 -12.58
C ARG A 5 0.24 8.29 -12.88
N PHE A 6 0.05 8.83 -14.05
CA PHE A 6 -1.29 9.29 -14.49
C PHE A 6 -1.49 8.99 -15.97
N GLU A 7 -2.75 8.92 -16.36
CA GLU A 7 -3.13 8.74 -17.76
C GLU A 7 -3.59 10.08 -18.34
N LEU A 8 -3.04 10.44 -19.49
CA LEU A 8 -3.42 11.57 -20.29
C LEU A 8 -3.55 11.12 -21.76
N ALA A 9 -4.70 11.37 -22.37
CA ALA A 9 -5.00 10.98 -23.76
C ALA A 9 -4.72 9.48 -24.06
N GLY A 10 -4.98 8.59 -23.10
CA GLY A 10 -4.79 7.14 -23.24
C GLY A 10 -3.34 6.67 -23.08
N GLN A 11 -2.42 7.55 -22.69
CA GLN A 11 -1.01 7.21 -22.43
C GLN A 11 -0.66 7.42 -20.98
N ALA A 12 0.21 6.55 -20.45
CA ALA A 12 0.72 6.65 -19.09
C ALA A 12 1.88 7.65 -19.03
N HIS A 13 1.80 8.58 -18.09
CA HIS A 13 2.78 9.62 -17.81
C HIS A 13 3.31 9.48 -16.40
N VAL A 14 4.49 10.08 -16.14
CA VAL A 14 5.07 10.24 -14.78
C VAL A 14 4.86 11.68 -14.34
N GLY A 15 4.32 11.84 -13.14
CA GLY A 15 3.99 13.14 -12.55
C GLY A 15 4.73 13.43 -11.26
N LEU A 16 4.95 14.72 -11.01
CA LEU A 16 5.48 15.26 -9.75
C LEU A 16 4.54 16.35 -9.24
N THR A 17 4.10 16.25 -7.98
CA THR A 17 3.37 17.34 -7.32
C THR A 17 4.08 17.85 -6.08
N LEU A 18 3.91 19.15 -5.81
CA LEU A 18 4.43 19.84 -4.62
C LEU A 18 3.30 20.42 -3.75
N ASP A 19 2.12 20.60 -4.32
CA ASP A 19 0.97 21.32 -3.75
C ASP A 19 -0.32 20.49 -3.66
N ASP A 20 -0.29 19.25 -4.12
CA ASP A 20 -1.45 18.34 -4.19
C ASP A 20 -2.62 18.87 -5.05
N GLN A 21 -2.36 19.82 -5.96
CA GLN A 21 -3.35 20.42 -6.87
C GLN A 21 -2.94 20.27 -8.33
N THR A 22 -1.64 20.41 -8.58
CA THR A 22 -1.07 20.38 -9.93
C THR A 22 -0.02 19.27 -10.07
N LEU A 23 0.03 18.65 -11.24
CA LEU A 23 1.05 17.68 -11.65
C LEU A 23 1.98 18.32 -12.67
N LEU A 24 3.26 18.34 -12.41
CA LEU A 24 4.28 18.57 -13.43
C LEU A 24 4.46 17.28 -14.22
N ASP A 25 4.36 17.36 -15.53
CA ASP A 25 4.54 16.21 -16.43
C ASP A 25 6.03 15.96 -16.68
N LEU A 26 6.59 14.99 -15.97
CA LEU A 26 7.99 14.60 -16.11
C LEU A 26 8.26 13.85 -17.43
N THR A 27 7.23 13.34 -18.09
CA THR A 27 7.36 12.67 -19.39
C THR A 27 7.82 13.66 -20.45
N ALA A 28 7.45 14.93 -20.34
CA ALA A 28 7.95 16.00 -21.20
C ALA A 28 9.45 16.27 -21.05
N ALA A 29 10.07 15.81 -19.96
CA ALA A 29 11.53 15.82 -19.75
C ALA A 29 12.22 14.50 -20.12
N GLY A 30 11.53 13.62 -20.87
CA GLY A 30 12.04 12.30 -21.27
C GLY A 30 12.01 11.24 -20.16
N ILE A 31 11.27 11.48 -19.07
CA ILE A 31 11.07 10.50 -17.98
C ILE A 31 9.77 9.76 -18.24
N GLU A 32 9.82 8.77 -19.13
CA GLU A 32 8.64 8.02 -19.57
C GLU A 32 8.19 6.96 -18.56
N ARG A 33 9.05 6.57 -17.62
CA ARG A 33 8.79 5.50 -16.66
C ARG A 33 9.23 5.89 -15.26
N LEU A 34 8.42 5.47 -14.28
CA LEU A 34 8.66 5.72 -12.86
C LEU A 34 9.81 4.87 -12.31
N THR A 35 9.88 3.59 -12.69
CA THR A 35 10.91 2.65 -12.18
C THR A 35 12.35 3.17 -12.34
N PRO A 36 12.82 3.59 -13.54
CA PRO A 36 14.18 4.13 -13.69
C PRO A 36 14.41 5.43 -12.91
N LEU A 37 13.36 6.21 -12.67
CA LEU A 37 13.47 7.41 -11.85
C LEU A 37 13.70 7.06 -10.38
N LEU A 38 12.97 6.06 -9.83
CA LEU A 38 13.13 5.58 -8.46
C LEU A 38 14.53 4.96 -8.20
N GLU A 39 15.18 4.42 -9.23
CA GLU A 39 16.55 3.90 -9.17
C GLU A 39 17.64 4.99 -9.22
N SER A 40 17.25 6.26 -9.36
CA SER A 40 18.22 7.36 -9.50
C SER A 40 18.93 7.68 -8.21
N ASP A 41 20.25 7.86 -8.28
CA ASP A 41 21.02 8.42 -7.19
C ASP A 41 20.52 9.84 -6.84
N HIS A 42 20.47 10.14 -5.55
CA HIS A 42 20.03 11.45 -5.05
C HIS A 42 18.65 11.88 -5.56
N LEU A 43 17.69 10.93 -5.63
CA LEU A 43 16.35 11.16 -6.14
C LEU A 43 15.69 12.46 -5.66
N PRO A 44 15.71 12.85 -4.36
CA PRO A 44 15.11 14.11 -3.91
C PRO A 44 15.74 15.36 -4.57
N LYS A 45 17.05 15.35 -4.78
CA LYS A 45 17.77 16.46 -5.43
C LYS A 45 17.41 16.55 -6.92
N ARG A 46 17.30 15.40 -7.60
CA ARG A 46 16.86 15.32 -8.99
C ARG A 46 15.44 15.86 -9.16
N LEU A 47 14.50 15.46 -8.29
CA LEU A 47 13.12 15.95 -8.32
C LEU A 47 13.02 17.45 -8.06
N ALA A 48 13.82 17.98 -7.13
CA ALA A 48 13.87 19.42 -6.86
C ALA A 48 14.39 20.24 -8.05
N ALA A 49 15.28 19.68 -8.87
CA ALA A 49 15.72 20.30 -10.13
C ALA A 49 14.62 20.28 -11.19
N LEU A 50 13.95 19.13 -11.37
CA LEU A 50 12.83 18.98 -12.31
C LEU A 50 11.65 19.91 -11.95
N ALA A 51 11.37 20.11 -10.67
CA ALA A 51 10.33 21.02 -10.22
C ALA A 51 10.55 22.47 -10.65
N LYS A 52 11.77 22.86 -11.02
CA LYS A 52 12.17 24.21 -11.44
C LYS A 52 12.38 24.34 -12.95
N SER A 53 12.19 23.28 -13.73
CA SER A 53 12.55 23.24 -15.15
C SER A 53 11.47 23.72 -16.10
N GLY A 54 10.34 24.28 -15.61
CA GLY A 54 9.30 24.86 -16.44
C GLY A 54 8.50 23.82 -17.28
N LEU A 55 8.36 22.62 -16.76
CA LEU A 55 7.62 21.52 -17.41
C LEU A 55 6.12 21.82 -17.51
N PRO A 56 5.43 21.25 -18.52
CA PRO A 56 3.99 21.31 -18.59
C PRO A 56 3.33 20.82 -17.29
N SER A 57 2.19 21.40 -16.96
CA SER A 57 1.45 21.03 -15.76
C SER A 57 -0.03 20.77 -16.07
N HIS A 58 -0.63 19.84 -15.30
CA HIS A 58 -2.04 19.48 -15.39
C HIS A 58 -2.68 19.60 -14.01
N LYS A 59 -3.97 19.93 -13.96
CA LYS A 59 -4.71 19.81 -12.70
C LYS A 59 -4.91 18.33 -12.37
N ILE A 60 -4.77 17.96 -11.11
CA ILE A 60 -4.94 16.56 -10.67
C ILE A 60 -6.34 16.04 -11.03
N GLY A 61 -7.38 16.88 -10.93
CA GLY A 61 -8.75 16.51 -11.28
C GLY A 61 -9.03 16.28 -12.76
N ASP A 62 -8.11 16.67 -13.65
CA ASP A 62 -8.29 16.55 -15.11
C ASP A 62 -7.64 15.28 -15.68
N VAL A 63 -6.99 14.47 -14.84
CA VAL A 63 -6.28 13.24 -15.24
C VAL A 63 -6.72 12.03 -14.40
N ARG A 64 -6.56 10.84 -14.96
CA ARG A 64 -6.76 9.60 -14.21
C ARG A 64 -5.46 9.19 -13.54
N LEU A 65 -5.46 9.11 -12.20
CA LEU A 65 -4.32 8.61 -11.44
C LEU A 65 -4.22 7.09 -11.56
N LEU A 66 -3.00 6.59 -11.76
CA LEU A 66 -2.68 5.18 -11.88
C LEU A 66 -1.95 4.68 -10.62
N ALA A 67 -1.97 3.37 -10.38
CA ALA A 67 -1.11 2.79 -9.36
C ALA A 67 0.37 3.07 -9.70
N PRO A 68 1.20 3.51 -8.73
CA PRO A 68 2.57 3.93 -8.99
C PRO A 68 3.55 2.74 -9.01
N VAL A 69 3.11 1.63 -9.57
CA VAL A 69 3.88 0.40 -9.79
C VAL A 69 3.88 0.05 -11.28
N GLU A 70 4.98 -0.46 -11.79
CA GLU A 70 5.14 -0.81 -13.22
C GLU A 70 5.57 -2.27 -13.40
N ARG A 71 6.55 -2.71 -12.63
CA ARG A 71 7.12 -4.06 -12.64
C ARG A 71 7.48 -4.54 -11.23
N GLN A 72 7.31 -3.69 -10.22
CA GLN A 72 7.58 -4.02 -8.83
C GLN A 72 6.62 -5.10 -8.35
N GLU A 73 7.14 -6.11 -7.71
CA GLU A 73 6.34 -7.01 -6.92
C GLU A 73 5.84 -6.28 -5.66
N VAL A 74 4.63 -6.59 -5.22
CA VAL A 74 4.10 -6.13 -3.94
C VAL A 74 4.17 -7.29 -2.96
N TRP A 75 4.80 -7.04 -1.83
CA TRP A 75 4.93 -7.94 -0.69
C TRP A 75 4.27 -7.30 0.52
N ALA A 76 4.00 -8.08 1.57
CA ALA A 76 3.43 -7.58 2.81
C ALA A 76 4.11 -8.20 4.02
N ALA A 77 4.17 -7.44 5.10
CA ALA A 77 4.64 -7.88 6.41
C ALA A 77 3.45 -7.98 7.37
N GLY A 78 3.23 -9.16 7.94
CA GLY A 78 2.16 -9.38 8.91
C GLY A 78 2.61 -9.15 10.37
N VAL A 79 1.63 -9.02 11.25
CA VAL A 79 1.81 -8.99 12.73
C VAL A 79 2.84 -7.96 13.21
N THR A 80 2.82 -6.76 12.63
CA THR A 80 3.76 -5.67 12.97
C THR A 80 3.23 -4.72 14.05
N TYR A 81 1.92 -4.72 14.30
CA TYR A 81 1.25 -3.96 15.35
C TYR A 81 0.81 -4.87 16.50
N LEU A 82 0.86 -4.38 17.73
CA LEU A 82 0.36 -5.13 18.89
C LEU A 82 -1.14 -5.48 18.75
N ARG A 83 -1.93 -4.56 18.20
CA ARG A 83 -3.35 -4.80 17.93
C ARG A 83 -3.58 -5.90 16.91
N SER A 84 -2.78 -5.98 15.86
CA SER A 84 -2.85 -7.05 14.87
C SER A 84 -2.57 -8.41 15.49
N LYS A 85 -1.54 -8.48 16.36
CA LYS A 85 -1.26 -9.67 17.16
C LYS A 85 -2.50 -10.12 17.93
N ASN A 86 -3.13 -9.22 18.68
CA ASN A 86 -4.29 -9.55 19.51
C ASN A 86 -5.50 -9.99 18.66
N ALA A 87 -5.81 -9.28 17.58
CA ALA A 87 -6.92 -9.64 16.69
C ALA A 87 -6.73 -11.03 16.05
N ARG A 88 -5.49 -11.36 15.63
CA ARG A 88 -5.17 -12.68 15.06
C ARG A 88 -5.23 -13.81 16.09
N MET A 89 -4.91 -13.52 17.33
CA MET A 89 -5.01 -14.50 18.42
C MET A 89 -6.47 -14.85 18.74
N GLU A 90 -7.41 -13.96 18.50
CA GLU A 90 -8.85 -14.16 18.70
C GLU A 90 -9.50 -14.99 17.58
N GLU A 91 -8.88 -15.10 16.40
CA GLU A 91 -9.44 -15.81 15.24
C GLU A 91 -9.48 -17.33 15.39
N SER A 92 -8.48 -17.95 16.02
CA SER A 92 -8.48 -19.38 16.37
C SER A 92 -7.40 -19.74 17.39
N ASP A 93 -7.65 -20.75 18.22
CA ASP A 93 -6.68 -21.29 19.20
C ASP A 93 -5.41 -21.83 18.52
N PHE A 94 -5.54 -22.40 17.33
CA PHE A 94 -4.43 -22.93 16.54
C PHE A 94 -3.50 -21.80 16.04
N SER A 95 -4.06 -20.72 15.57
CA SER A 95 -3.34 -19.57 15.03
C SER A 95 -2.74 -18.70 16.14
N ALA A 96 -3.40 -18.60 17.30
CA ALA A 96 -3.01 -17.74 18.41
C ALA A 96 -1.55 -17.92 18.82
N THR A 97 -1.09 -19.17 18.97
CA THR A 97 0.28 -19.49 19.40
C THR A 97 1.33 -19.07 18.35
N ALA A 98 1.01 -19.17 17.05
CA ALA A 98 1.92 -18.81 15.97
C ALA A 98 2.07 -17.27 15.88
N TYR A 99 0.97 -16.55 15.94
CA TYR A 99 0.96 -15.08 15.87
C TYR A 99 1.59 -14.43 17.11
N ASP A 100 1.40 -15.00 18.30
CA ASP A 100 2.06 -14.56 19.51
C ASP A 100 3.59 -14.64 19.36
N LYS A 101 4.08 -15.76 18.83
CA LYS A 101 5.51 -15.99 18.61
C LYS A 101 6.09 -15.05 17.54
N VAL A 102 5.38 -14.81 16.43
CA VAL A 102 5.89 -14.02 15.30
C VAL A 102 6.10 -12.54 15.67
N TYR A 103 5.22 -11.96 16.51
CA TYR A 103 5.37 -10.57 16.93
C TYR A 103 6.72 -10.30 17.60
N ASP A 104 7.22 -11.26 18.40
CA ASP A 104 8.47 -11.16 19.13
C ASP A 104 9.64 -11.91 18.48
N ALA A 105 9.40 -12.64 17.38
CA ALA A 105 10.42 -13.40 16.67
C ALA A 105 11.49 -12.49 16.05
N PRO A 106 12.74 -12.94 15.91
CA PRO A 106 13.76 -12.24 15.14
C PRO A 106 13.34 -12.07 13.66
N ARG A 107 12.73 -13.10 13.05
CA ARG A 107 12.25 -13.09 11.66
C ARG A 107 10.82 -12.57 11.58
N PRO A 108 10.53 -11.50 10.80
CA PRO A 108 9.17 -11.05 10.54
C PRO A 108 8.41 -12.05 9.66
N GLU A 109 7.10 -12.03 9.74
CA GLU A 109 6.25 -12.58 8.70
C GLU A 109 6.35 -11.67 7.46
N ILE A 110 6.76 -12.24 6.33
CA ILE A 110 6.76 -11.54 5.02
C ILE A 110 6.21 -12.51 3.99
N PHE A 111 5.24 -12.06 3.20
CA PHE A 111 4.61 -12.86 2.17
C PHE A 111 4.39 -12.08 0.88
N PHE A 112 4.32 -12.79 -0.24
CA PHE A 112 3.98 -12.22 -1.54
C PHE A 112 2.51 -11.78 -1.56
N LYS A 113 2.25 -10.56 -2.06
CA LYS A 113 0.90 -10.00 -2.14
C LYS A 113 0.38 -9.89 -3.56
N SER A 114 1.12 -9.30 -4.47
CA SER A 114 0.63 -9.07 -5.83
C SER A 114 1.74 -8.84 -6.84
N LEU A 115 1.49 -9.19 -8.08
CA LEU A 115 2.23 -8.67 -9.22
C LEU A 115 1.74 -7.26 -9.57
N ALA A 116 2.60 -6.44 -10.19
CA ALA A 116 2.29 -5.06 -10.55
C ALA A 116 1.03 -4.91 -11.42
N GLU A 117 0.84 -5.82 -12.39
CA GLU A 117 -0.31 -5.81 -13.30
C GLU A 117 -1.65 -6.16 -12.64
N LYS A 118 -1.63 -6.69 -11.40
CA LYS A 118 -2.82 -7.00 -10.61
C LYS A 118 -3.12 -5.96 -9.53
N VAL A 119 -2.25 -4.96 -9.39
CA VAL A 119 -2.45 -3.89 -8.41
C VAL A 119 -3.55 -2.95 -8.90
N VAL A 120 -4.50 -2.69 -8.03
CA VAL A 120 -5.64 -1.81 -8.29
C VAL A 120 -5.25 -0.36 -8.02
N ALA A 121 -5.60 0.56 -8.92
CA ALA A 121 -5.44 2.00 -8.75
C ALA A 121 -6.58 2.60 -7.91
N THR A 122 -6.40 3.83 -7.43
CA THR A 122 -7.50 4.60 -6.82
C THR A 122 -8.63 4.78 -7.83
N GLY A 123 -9.88 4.62 -7.38
CA GLY A 123 -11.08 4.67 -8.21
C GLY A 123 -11.47 3.33 -8.86
N ASP A 124 -10.54 2.40 -9.03
CA ASP A 124 -10.81 1.06 -9.55
C ASP A 124 -11.29 0.11 -8.42
N PRO A 125 -12.13 -0.91 -8.70
CA PRO A 125 -12.68 -1.76 -7.66
C PRO A 125 -11.66 -2.73 -7.06
N VAL A 126 -11.65 -2.85 -5.72
CA VAL A 126 -11.00 -3.95 -4.99
C VAL A 126 -11.93 -5.15 -4.87
N GLY A 127 -11.34 -6.35 -4.77
CA GLY A 127 -12.05 -7.62 -4.75
C GLY A 127 -12.36 -8.12 -3.34
N ILE A 128 -13.52 -8.74 -3.18
CA ILE A 128 -13.83 -9.69 -2.11
C ILE A 128 -14.14 -11.04 -2.73
N ARG A 129 -13.67 -12.13 -2.09
CA ARG A 129 -13.82 -13.49 -2.65
C ARG A 129 -15.27 -13.96 -2.53
N ARG A 130 -15.76 -14.64 -3.60
CA ARG A 130 -17.12 -15.22 -3.61
C ARG A 130 -17.29 -16.42 -2.67
N ASP A 131 -16.18 -17.07 -2.30
CA ASP A 131 -16.15 -18.25 -1.42
C ASP A 131 -15.76 -17.91 0.02
N SER A 132 -15.63 -16.61 0.36
CA SER A 132 -15.37 -16.09 1.71
C SER A 132 -16.58 -15.35 2.26
N LYS A 133 -16.81 -15.50 3.56
CA LYS A 133 -17.89 -14.82 4.29
C LYS A 133 -17.40 -13.66 5.16
N TRP A 134 -16.09 -13.53 5.35
CA TRP A 134 -15.50 -12.51 6.19
C TRP A 134 -14.31 -11.84 5.47
N ASN A 135 -14.61 -10.77 4.77
CA ASN A 135 -13.64 -9.99 4.02
C ASN A 135 -13.48 -8.59 4.63
N VAL A 136 -12.24 -8.15 4.82
CA VAL A 136 -11.92 -6.84 5.40
C VAL A 136 -10.83 -6.13 4.61
N PRO A 137 -10.78 -4.78 4.63
CA PRO A 137 -9.62 -4.03 4.19
C PRO A 137 -8.57 -4.00 5.31
N GLU A 138 -7.32 -4.05 4.94
CA GLU A 138 -6.18 -3.80 5.82
C GLU A 138 -5.41 -2.57 5.31
N PRO A 139 -5.66 -1.38 5.89
CA PRO A 139 -4.98 -0.15 5.50
C PRO A 139 -3.55 -0.13 6.04
N GLU A 140 -2.59 0.15 5.16
CA GLU A 140 -1.17 0.04 5.48
C GLU A 140 -0.34 1.19 4.93
N LEU A 141 0.72 1.56 5.66
CA LEU A 141 1.86 2.20 5.05
C LEU A 141 2.58 1.20 4.15
N ALA A 142 3.14 1.67 3.04
CA ALA A 142 3.96 0.85 2.17
C ALA A 142 5.32 1.50 1.89
N LEU A 143 6.37 0.70 1.93
CA LEU A 143 7.73 1.10 1.58
C LEU A 143 7.94 0.90 0.08
N VAL A 144 8.50 1.89 -0.61
CA VAL A 144 8.96 1.74 -1.98
C VAL A 144 10.46 1.51 -1.93
N ILE A 145 10.88 0.34 -2.38
CA ILE A 145 12.24 -0.17 -2.24
C ILE A 145 12.88 -0.28 -3.62
N SER A 146 14.09 0.25 -3.80
CA SER A 146 14.86 0.16 -5.04
C SER A 146 15.42 -1.24 -5.27
N SER A 147 15.95 -1.51 -6.47
CA SER A 147 16.65 -2.76 -6.79
C SER A 147 17.90 -3.00 -5.92
N ARG A 148 18.40 -1.97 -5.25
CA ARG A 148 19.53 -2.04 -4.29
C ARG A 148 19.09 -2.33 -2.85
N GLY A 149 17.79 -2.54 -2.59
CA GLY A 149 17.25 -2.72 -1.25
C GLY A 149 17.06 -1.42 -0.44
N GLU A 150 17.23 -0.25 -1.05
CA GLU A 150 17.12 1.04 -0.38
C GLU A 150 15.66 1.53 -0.37
N ILE A 151 15.19 2.05 0.76
CA ILE A 151 13.87 2.70 0.83
C ILE A 151 13.97 4.07 0.15
N VAL A 152 13.35 4.23 -1.01
CA VAL A 152 13.38 5.44 -1.84
C VAL A 152 12.13 6.30 -1.69
N GLY A 153 11.09 5.78 -1.08
CA GLY A 153 9.83 6.51 -0.85
C GLY A 153 8.83 5.72 -0.04
N TYR A 154 7.69 6.35 0.20
CA TYR A 154 6.58 5.79 0.98
C TYR A 154 5.26 6.01 0.25
N THR A 155 4.39 5.01 0.30
CA THR A 155 3.02 5.08 -0.22
C THR A 155 2.06 4.43 0.76
N ALA A 156 0.78 4.38 0.42
CA ALA A 156 -0.23 3.67 1.19
C ALA A 156 -0.81 2.54 0.35
N GLY A 157 -1.29 1.49 1.01
CA GLY A 157 -1.93 0.38 0.34
C GLY A 157 -3.09 -0.22 1.12
N ASN A 158 -3.80 -1.10 0.45
CA ASN A 158 -4.86 -1.92 1.00
C ASN A 158 -4.52 -3.39 0.75
N ASP A 159 -4.20 -4.12 1.82
CA ASP A 159 -4.03 -5.56 1.81
C ASP A 159 -5.41 -6.22 2.05
N MET A 160 -6.22 -6.35 0.99
CA MET A 160 -7.53 -7.00 1.08
C MET A 160 -7.38 -8.44 1.56
N SER A 161 -8.17 -8.80 2.58
CA SER A 161 -8.01 -10.05 3.33
C SER A 161 -9.33 -10.79 3.47
N SER A 162 -9.29 -12.12 3.24
CA SER A 162 -10.39 -13.05 3.53
C SER A 162 -10.08 -13.74 4.84
N ARG A 163 -10.59 -13.16 5.94
CA ARG A 163 -10.25 -13.54 7.32
C ARG A 163 -10.69 -14.93 7.72
N ASP A 164 -11.84 -15.41 7.23
CA ASP A 164 -12.30 -16.76 7.49
C ASP A 164 -11.37 -17.82 6.88
N ILE A 165 -10.85 -17.59 5.66
CA ILE A 165 -9.88 -18.50 5.03
C ILE A 165 -8.54 -18.45 5.75
N GLU A 166 -8.10 -17.26 6.17
CA GLU A 166 -6.85 -17.08 6.91
C GLU A 166 -6.90 -17.76 8.29
N GLY A 167 -8.02 -17.61 9.00
CA GLY A 167 -8.24 -18.23 10.31
C GLY A 167 -8.47 -19.73 10.26
N GLU A 168 -8.94 -20.28 9.12
CA GLU A 168 -9.18 -21.72 8.96
C GLU A 168 -7.88 -22.52 9.01
N ASN A 169 -6.84 -22.07 8.31
CA ASN A 169 -5.53 -22.72 8.32
C ASN A 169 -4.43 -21.77 7.87
N LEU A 170 -3.33 -21.66 8.63
CA LEU A 170 -2.17 -20.82 8.30
C LEU A 170 -1.57 -21.12 6.91
N LEU A 171 -1.72 -22.34 6.40
CA LEU A 171 -1.27 -22.72 5.05
C LEU A 171 -2.14 -22.14 3.94
N TYR A 172 -3.30 -21.58 4.26
CA TYR A 172 -4.21 -20.92 3.32
C TYR A 172 -3.94 -19.42 3.17
N LEU A 173 -2.91 -18.89 3.84
CA LEU A 173 -2.51 -17.49 3.70
C LEU A 173 -2.43 -17.01 2.25
N PRO A 174 -1.82 -17.76 1.29
CA PRO A 174 -1.81 -17.34 -0.11
C PRO A 174 -3.22 -17.20 -0.71
N GLN A 175 -4.16 -18.07 -0.35
CA GLN A 175 -5.54 -17.99 -0.84
C GLN A 175 -6.30 -16.82 -0.18
N ALA A 176 -6.04 -16.55 1.10
CA ALA A 176 -6.66 -15.46 1.85
C ALA A 176 -6.19 -14.07 1.37
N LYS A 177 -4.95 -13.97 0.86
CA LYS A 177 -4.28 -12.70 0.55
C LYS A 177 -4.04 -12.46 -0.95
N VAL A 178 -3.87 -13.52 -1.77
CA VAL A 178 -3.45 -13.41 -3.17
C VAL A 178 -4.58 -13.91 -4.09
N TYR A 179 -5.46 -13.00 -4.47
CA TYR A 179 -6.58 -13.26 -5.38
C TYR A 179 -6.81 -12.03 -6.28
N ASP A 180 -7.73 -12.11 -7.21
CA ASP A 180 -8.00 -10.99 -8.12
C ASP A 180 -8.41 -9.72 -7.36
N ARG A 181 -7.81 -8.58 -7.70
CA ARG A 181 -8.09 -7.26 -7.08
C ARG A 181 -7.87 -7.22 -5.56
N SER A 182 -7.03 -8.09 -5.01
CA SER A 182 -6.77 -8.15 -3.57
C SER A 182 -5.78 -7.11 -3.06
N CYS A 183 -5.15 -6.32 -3.94
CA CYS A 183 -4.14 -5.33 -3.57
C CYS A 183 -4.40 -4.00 -4.28
N ALA A 184 -4.53 -2.92 -3.51
CA ALA A 184 -4.58 -1.57 -4.05
C ALA A 184 -3.44 -0.72 -3.48
N ILE A 185 -2.86 0.15 -4.31
CA ILE A 185 -1.79 1.07 -3.91
C ILE A 185 -2.24 2.51 -4.22
N ALA A 186 -2.03 3.41 -3.25
CA ALA A 186 -2.33 4.83 -3.39
C ALA A 186 -1.52 5.46 -4.54
N PRO A 187 -2.04 6.49 -5.19
CA PRO A 187 -1.41 7.04 -6.40
C PRO A 187 -0.08 7.77 -6.13
N TRP A 188 0.24 8.06 -4.87
CA TRP A 188 1.34 8.92 -4.48
C TRP A 188 2.50 8.16 -3.85
N ILE A 189 3.73 8.41 -4.33
CA ILE A 189 4.97 8.04 -3.63
C ILE A 189 5.58 9.31 -3.05
N VAL A 190 5.65 9.40 -1.73
CA VAL A 190 6.30 10.50 -1.01
C VAL A 190 7.79 10.24 -0.95
N VAL A 191 8.58 11.21 -1.41
CA VAL A 191 10.04 11.14 -1.50
C VAL A 191 10.67 12.25 -0.68
N GLY A 192 11.85 11.98 -0.10
CA GLY A 192 12.65 12.98 0.63
C GLY A 192 12.17 13.22 2.06
N VAL A 193 11.56 12.20 2.67
CA VAL A 193 11.19 12.17 4.09
C VAL A 193 11.93 11.05 4.81
N THR A 194 12.20 11.24 6.10
CA THR A 194 12.87 10.24 6.95
C THR A 194 11.85 9.32 7.63
N GLU A 195 12.28 8.12 8.05
CA GLU A 195 11.45 7.21 8.86
C GLU A 195 10.89 7.92 10.10
N ALA A 196 11.69 8.74 10.79
CA ALA A 196 11.25 9.47 11.97
C ALA A 196 10.12 10.48 11.70
N GLN A 197 10.05 11.04 10.48
CA GLN A 197 8.94 11.88 10.04
C GLN A 197 7.71 11.04 9.71
N VAL A 198 7.90 9.93 8.98
CA VAL A 198 6.82 9.01 8.57
C VAL A 198 6.15 8.36 9.78
N ARG A 199 6.89 8.03 10.83
CA ARG A 199 6.34 7.46 12.08
C ARG A 199 5.38 8.40 12.82
N LYS A 200 5.35 9.68 12.48
CA LYS A 200 4.37 10.65 13.02
C LYS A 200 3.04 10.65 12.26
N TRP A 201 2.96 9.94 11.15
CA TRP A 201 1.75 9.89 10.34
C TRP A 201 0.68 9.00 10.97
N THR A 202 -0.56 9.30 10.60
CA THR A 202 -1.74 8.52 10.96
C THR A 202 -2.28 7.81 9.72
N ILE A 203 -2.84 6.63 9.93
CA ILE A 203 -3.57 5.85 8.92
C ILE A 203 -5.02 5.80 9.37
N GLY A 204 -5.92 6.38 8.58
CA GLY A 204 -7.36 6.30 8.77
C GLY A 204 -8.00 5.40 7.73
N VAL A 205 -9.08 4.76 8.08
CA VAL A 205 -9.95 4.02 7.17
C VAL A 205 -11.41 4.36 7.44
N GLU A 206 -12.15 4.64 6.38
CA GLU A 206 -13.60 4.80 6.38
C GLU A 206 -14.20 3.82 5.37
N ILE A 207 -15.26 3.12 5.76
CA ILE A 207 -16.03 2.25 4.87
C ILE A 207 -17.44 2.82 4.80
N SER A 208 -17.90 3.12 3.58
CA SER A 208 -19.26 3.57 3.34
C SER A 208 -20.07 2.52 2.58
N ARG A 209 -21.33 2.38 2.97
CA ARG A 209 -22.33 1.49 2.36
C ARG A 209 -23.59 2.30 2.05
N LYS A 210 -23.96 2.37 0.77
CA LYS A 210 -25.13 3.16 0.31
C LYS A 210 -25.08 4.61 0.81
N GLY A 211 -23.88 5.23 0.77
CA GLY A 211 -23.64 6.62 1.17
C GLY A 211 -23.65 6.87 2.68
N LYS A 212 -23.66 5.85 3.52
CA LYS A 212 -23.54 5.96 4.98
C LYS A 212 -22.24 5.31 5.45
N THR A 213 -21.52 5.95 6.36
CA THR A 213 -20.36 5.36 7.03
C THR A 213 -20.82 4.19 7.90
N VAL A 214 -20.29 3.00 7.64
CA VAL A 214 -20.57 1.76 8.38
C VAL A 214 -19.40 1.32 9.24
N PHE A 215 -18.21 1.83 8.96
CA PHE A 215 -17.02 1.66 9.79
C PHE A 215 -16.10 2.86 9.62
N GLU A 216 -15.47 3.29 10.71
CA GLU A 216 -14.41 4.28 10.75
C GLU A 216 -13.40 3.89 11.82
N GLY A 217 -12.11 4.04 11.51
CA GLY A 217 -11.04 3.75 12.45
C GLY A 217 -9.73 4.40 12.05
N ALA A 218 -8.81 4.51 13.01
CA ALA A 218 -7.49 5.06 12.76
C ALA A 218 -6.42 4.42 13.65
N THR A 219 -5.17 4.47 13.17
CA THR A 219 -3.98 4.05 13.90
C THR A 219 -2.81 5.00 13.60
N SER A 220 -1.73 4.88 14.36
CA SER A 220 -0.49 5.62 14.12
C SER A 220 0.57 4.70 13.50
N VAL A 221 1.26 5.20 12.47
CA VAL A 221 2.44 4.54 11.89
C VAL A 221 3.53 4.31 12.94
N GLY A 222 3.61 5.16 13.96
CA GLY A 222 4.54 5.01 15.08
C GLY A 222 4.34 3.76 15.93
N GLN A 223 3.19 3.08 15.84
CA GLN A 223 2.91 1.84 16.55
C GLN A 223 3.48 0.58 15.85
N ILE A 224 4.03 0.72 14.65
CA ILE A 224 4.74 -0.38 14.00
C ILE A 224 5.99 -0.70 14.83
N LYS A 225 6.09 -1.94 15.33
CA LYS A 225 7.17 -2.40 16.21
C LYS A 225 8.52 -2.42 15.51
N ARG A 226 8.56 -2.98 14.30
CA ARG A 226 9.79 -3.17 13.54
C ARG A 226 10.23 -1.88 12.85
N SER A 227 11.53 -1.66 12.69
CA SER A 227 12.02 -0.56 11.86
C SER A 227 11.74 -0.85 10.38
N PHE A 228 11.62 0.20 9.59
CA PHE A 228 11.38 0.03 8.15
C PHE A 228 12.60 -0.56 7.45
N THR A 229 13.79 -0.19 7.90
CA THR A 229 15.04 -0.78 7.41
C THR A 229 15.08 -2.28 7.69
N GLU A 230 14.73 -2.71 8.92
CA GLU A 230 14.67 -4.13 9.27
C GLU A 230 13.73 -4.91 8.31
N LEU A 231 12.54 -4.37 8.03
CA LEU A 231 11.59 -5.02 7.12
C LEU A 231 12.13 -5.09 5.69
N ALA A 232 12.77 -4.02 5.19
CA ALA A 232 13.38 -4.00 3.86
C ALA A 232 14.56 -4.98 3.76
N ASP A 233 15.41 -5.05 4.78
CA ASP A 233 16.55 -5.96 4.84
C ASP A 233 16.08 -7.43 4.82
N TRP A 234 15.04 -7.76 5.61
CA TRP A 234 14.47 -9.11 5.59
C TRP A 234 13.84 -9.48 4.26
N LEU A 235 13.13 -8.56 3.60
CA LEU A 235 12.57 -8.78 2.27
C LEU A 235 13.68 -9.08 1.25
N CYS A 236 14.77 -8.33 1.28
CA CYS A 236 15.87 -8.45 0.33
C CYS A 236 16.88 -9.56 0.68
N THR A 237 16.75 -10.20 1.86
CA THR A 237 17.65 -11.29 2.25
C THR A 237 17.46 -12.49 1.34
N SER A 238 18.52 -12.85 0.59
CA SER A 238 18.54 -13.97 -0.36
C SER A 238 17.51 -13.86 -1.50
N GLN A 239 17.01 -12.63 -1.80
CA GLN A 239 16.05 -12.36 -2.85
C GLN A 239 16.48 -11.14 -3.66
N LEU A 240 16.26 -11.18 -4.98
CA LEU A 240 16.58 -10.08 -5.90
C LEU A 240 15.28 -9.48 -6.46
N PHE A 241 15.21 -8.16 -6.45
CA PHE A 241 14.12 -7.37 -7.04
C PHE A 241 14.67 -6.46 -8.15
N PRO A 242 14.83 -6.96 -9.41
CA PRO A 242 15.48 -6.19 -10.48
C PRO A 242 14.81 -4.85 -10.81
N HIS A 243 13.58 -4.68 -10.39
CA HIS A 243 12.77 -3.47 -10.59
C HIS A 243 12.40 -2.78 -9.28
N GLY A 244 13.03 -3.19 -8.17
CA GLY A 244 12.59 -2.82 -6.83
C GLY A 244 11.30 -3.55 -6.41
N ALA A 245 10.80 -3.23 -5.23
CA ALA A 245 9.60 -3.82 -4.65
C ALA A 245 8.77 -2.78 -3.90
N VAL A 246 7.51 -3.09 -3.66
CA VAL A 246 6.67 -2.37 -2.69
C VAL A 246 6.40 -3.32 -1.53
N LEU A 247 6.64 -2.88 -0.30
CA LEU A 247 6.40 -3.67 0.92
C LEU A 247 5.33 -2.98 1.78
N LEU A 248 4.16 -3.58 1.86
CA LEU A 248 3.13 -3.25 2.84
C LEU A 248 3.63 -3.61 4.24
N THR A 249 3.43 -2.74 5.24
CA THR A 249 4.10 -2.85 6.55
C THR A 249 3.23 -3.42 7.65
N GLY A 250 2.06 -3.93 7.32
CA GLY A 250 1.07 -4.41 8.27
C GLY A 250 0.06 -3.33 8.68
N THR A 251 -1.06 -3.78 9.17
CA THR A 251 -2.16 -2.91 9.61
C THR A 251 -2.29 -2.85 11.12
N GLY A 252 -2.70 -1.69 11.64
CA GLY A 252 -3.04 -1.47 13.05
C GLY A 252 -4.52 -1.11 13.25
N VAL A 253 -5.33 -1.12 12.20
CA VAL A 253 -6.76 -0.81 12.27
C VAL A 253 -7.52 -1.68 11.27
N VAL A 254 -8.48 -2.45 11.77
CA VAL A 254 -9.38 -3.29 11.00
C VAL A 254 -10.76 -3.27 11.64
N PRO A 255 -11.85 -3.49 10.87
CA PRO A 255 -13.15 -3.76 11.45
C PRO A 255 -13.14 -4.99 12.37
N GLY A 256 -14.09 -5.07 13.29
CA GLY A 256 -14.29 -6.22 14.17
C GLY A 256 -14.80 -7.47 13.43
N ASP A 257 -14.91 -8.56 14.17
CA ASP A 257 -15.33 -9.88 13.67
C ASP A 257 -16.81 -9.94 13.26
N ASP A 258 -17.61 -9.01 13.70
CA ASP A 258 -19.03 -8.81 13.33
C ASP A 258 -19.21 -8.05 12.01
N PHE A 259 -18.11 -7.60 11.38
CA PHE A 259 -18.12 -6.81 10.15
C PHE A 259 -17.56 -7.60 8.94
N THR A 260 -18.23 -7.50 7.81
CA THR A 260 -17.67 -7.89 6.50
C THR A 260 -18.02 -6.88 5.42
N LEU A 261 -17.11 -6.73 4.45
CA LEU A 261 -17.36 -5.95 3.24
C LEU A 261 -18.46 -6.58 2.38
N HIS A 262 -19.21 -5.72 1.70
CA HIS A 262 -20.20 -6.10 0.70
C HIS A 262 -19.86 -5.49 -0.66
N ALA A 263 -20.33 -6.08 -1.74
CA ALA A 263 -20.29 -5.44 -3.05
C ALA A 263 -20.92 -4.04 -3.00
N HIS A 264 -20.27 -3.09 -3.70
CA HIS A 264 -20.64 -1.68 -3.75
C HIS A 264 -20.37 -0.87 -2.46
N ASP A 265 -19.73 -1.44 -1.45
CA ASP A 265 -19.10 -0.62 -0.41
C ASP A 265 -17.99 0.22 -1.03
N THR A 266 -17.63 1.31 -0.38
CA THR A 266 -16.45 2.10 -0.74
C THR A 266 -15.49 2.10 0.44
N VAL A 267 -14.27 1.69 0.19
CA VAL A 267 -13.16 1.74 1.16
C VAL A 267 -12.30 2.96 0.88
N ARG A 268 -12.17 3.84 1.86
CA ARG A 268 -11.31 5.03 1.80
C ARG A 268 -10.23 4.91 2.86
N ILE A 269 -8.98 4.89 2.42
CA ILE A 269 -7.79 4.85 3.27
C ILE A 269 -7.05 6.19 3.13
N THR A 270 -6.78 6.85 4.25
CA THR A 270 -6.05 8.12 4.26
C THR A 270 -4.83 8.02 5.15
N VAL A 271 -3.65 8.32 4.56
CA VAL A 271 -2.40 8.47 5.32
C VAL A 271 -1.99 9.93 5.31
N SER A 272 -1.83 10.53 6.50
CA SER A 272 -1.73 12.00 6.66
C SER A 272 -0.59 12.65 5.87
N GLY A 273 0.50 11.94 5.59
CA GLY A 273 1.62 12.44 4.78
C GLY A 273 1.54 12.11 3.30
N ILE A 274 0.62 11.22 2.89
CA ILE A 274 0.53 10.69 1.53
C ILE A 274 -0.71 11.23 0.82
N GLY A 275 -1.88 11.08 1.42
CA GLY A 275 -3.17 11.37 0.81
C GLY A 275 -4.11 10.18 0.89
N THR A 276 -5.05 10.10 -0.04
CA THR A 276 -6.16 9.13 0.00
C THR A 276 -6.06 8.10 -1.12
N LEU A 277 -6.35 6.85 -0.77
CA LEU A 277 -6.65 5.73 -1.65
C LEU A 277 -8.14 5.39 -1.47
N GLU A 278 -8.91 5.43 -2.53
CA GLU A 278 -10.35 5.14 -2.47
C GLU A 278 -10.72 4.10 -3.53
N ASN A 279 -11.42 3.05 -3.12
CA ASN A 279 -11.80 1.96 -4.01
C ASN A 279 -13.23 1.50 -3.72
N PRO A 280 -14.09 1.36 -4.74
CA PRO A 280 -15.31 0.59 -4.60
C PRO A 280 -15.02 -0.90 -4.45
N VAL A 281 -15.93 -1.66 -3.87
CA VAL A 281 -15.79 -3.10 -3.61
C VAL A 281 -16.60 -3.91 -4.63
N THR A 282 -16.01 -4.97 -5.17
CA THR A 282 -16.67 -5.93 -6.07
C THR A 282 -16.42 -7.38 -5.63
N VAL A 283 -17.29 -8.31 -6.03
CA VAL A 283 -17.08 -9.76 -5.83
C VAL A 283 -16.26 -10.31 -6.99
N VAL A 284 -15.28 -11.15 -6.69
CA VAL A 284 -14.40 -11.81 -7.66
C VAL A 284 -14.46 -13.33 -7.57
#